data_d1f227d63aebdb4d300537d8c86b619b
#
_entry.id   d1f227d63aebdb4d300537d8c86b619b
#
_cell.length_a   1.000
_cell.length_b   1.000
_cell.length_c   1.000
_cell.angle_alpha   90.00
_cell.angle_beta   90.00
_cell.angle_gamma   90.00
#
_symmetry.space_group_name_H-M   'P 1'
#
loop_
_entity.id
_entity.type
_entity.pdbx_description
1 polymer ?
#
loop_
_entity_poly.entity_id
_entity_poly.type
_entity_poly.pdbx_seq_one_letter_code
_entity_poly.pdbx_strand_id
1 'polypeptide(L)'
;MKLHIFNPEHDIALAANQERFTAPHAGRRLRTDLGFIPAFWASEGDMVLVDDVEAAIEARRHLSKFGKDVVFVTYADLKAFAFEDVESFQVDPWGWDRTIKEQLLRANSDFQLFMPSDDTLAAIREMSSRRFAAEHLLPLLREAGEEKTVGEARYCTTMEVVKQTMAQNGKSVLKSPWSSSGRGVRYVETAAPDAHLEGWAANVVKRQGGIMVEPLYNKVYDFGLEFFCNADGTIDFKGISLFATRGGAYLGNILATEADKREMLSRYADLALVDSVSEHICNILSAHFKGVYEGAFGVDMMAVAREDGDGFMLHPCVELNLRRTMGHLALALTPTIAEPQRIMSISYADKYRMRIHDTAKNLLNTSIVTP
;
A
#
# COMPACT_ATOMS: atom_id res chain seq x y z
N MET A 1 21.26 -13.56 1.29
CA MET A 1 20.64 -13.25 2.62
C MET A 1 20.03 -11.87 2.57
N LYS A 2 18.81 -11.68 3.09
CA LYS A 2 18.13 -10.37 3.11
C LYS A 2 17.87 -9.90 4.53
N LEU A 3 17.95 -8.58 4.74
CA LEU A 3 17.46 -7.92 5.96
C LEU A 3 16.10 -7.31 5.63
N HIS A 4 15.04 -7.90 6.14
CA HIS A 4 13.67 -7.41 5.98
C HIS A 4 13.31 -6.44 7.11
N ILE A 5 12.58 -5.36 6.76
CA ILE A 5 12.21 -4.32 7.71
C ILE A 5 10.75 -3.95 7.52
N PHE A 6 9.96 -4.00 8.59
CA PHE A 6 8.60 -3.48 8.62
C PHE A 6 8.59 -2.03 9.10
N ASN A 7 8.54 -1.08 8.17
CA ASN A 7 8.42 0.36 8.46
C ASN A 7 7.07 0.91 7.94
N PRO A 8 5.94 0.61 8.60
CA PRO A 8 4.58 0.96 8.13
C PRO A 8 4.32 2.47 8.13
N GLU A 9 5.18 3.26 8.75
CA GLU A 9 5.18 4.72 8.72
C GLU A 9 5.73 5.34 7.42
N HIS A 10 6.14 4.52 6.46
CA HIS A 10 6.77 4.91 5.21
C HIS A 10 6.07 6.07 4.49
N ASP A 11 4.75 5.99 4.25
CA ASP A 11 4.02 7.05 3.51
C ASP A 11 4.07 8.41 4.20
N ILE A 12 4.02 8.43 5.54
CA ILE A 12 4.18 9.69 6.30
C ILE A 12 5.64 10.14 6.38
N ALA A 13 6.60 9.24 6.31
CA ALA A 13 8.02 9.60 6.17
C ALA A 13 8.27 10.23 4.78
N LEU A 14 7.67 9.71 3.70
CA LEU A 14 7.70 10.33 2.38
C LEU A 14 7.06 11.74 2.39
N ALA A 15 5.93 11.90 3.08
CA ALA A 15 5.29 13.22 3.23
C ALA A 15 6.20 14.22 3.95
N ALA A 16 6.88 13.78 5.03
CA ALA A 16 7.80 14.61 5.79
C ALA A 16 9.10 14.90 5.03
N ASN A 17 9.57 13.95 4.22
CA ASN A 17 10.81 14.02 3.43
C ASN A 17 12.04 14.42 4.25
N GLN A 18 12.21 13.83 5.43
CA GLN A 18 13.26 14.13 6.39
C GLN A 18 14.05 12.87 6.76
N GLU A 19 15.36 13.00 6.91
CA GLU A 19 16.24 11.93 7.40
C GLU A 19 15.90 11.58 8.86
N ARG A 20 15.60 12.57 9.66
CA ARG A 20 15.32 12.46 11.12
C ARG A 20 13.84 12.69 11.40
N PHE A 21 12.98 11.92 10.75
CA PHE A 21 11.57 11.98 11.01
C PHE A 21 11.18 11.06 12.16
N THR A 22 10.40 11.59 13.11
CA THR A 22 9.77 10.78 14.15
C THR A 22 8.31 10.57 13.82
N ALA A 23 7.96 9.34 13.49
CA ALA A 23 6.59 8.99 13.18
C ALA A 23 5.65 9.21 14.39
N PRO A 24 4.35 9.47 14.16
CA PRO A 24 3.35 9.51 15.21
C PRO A 24 3.35 8.23 16.04
N HIS A 25 2.94 8.33 17.31
CA HIS A 25 2.94 7.21 18.27
C HIS A 25 2.28 5.94 17.70
N ALA A 26 1.12 6.08 17.03
CA ALA A 26 0.40 4.95 16.45
C ALA A 26 1.20 4.20 15.37
N GLY A 27 1.96 4.90 14.52
CA GLY A 27 2.82 4.28 13.50
C GLY A 27 3.99 3.53 14.14
N ARG A 28 4.67 4.17 15.11
CA ARG A 28 5.76 3.53 15.86
C ARG A 28 5.27 2.30 16.61
N ARG A 29 4.09 2.40 17.24
CA ARG A 29 3.49 1.28 17.95
C ARG A 29 3.16 0.11 17.01
N LEU A 30 2.62 0.41 15.82
CA LEU A 30 2.34 -0.59 14.79
C LEU A 30 3.63 -1.33 14.37
N ARG A 31 4.74 -0.59 14.16
CA ARG A 31 6.05 -1.18 13.86
C ARG A 31 6.53 -2.09 14.99
N THR A 32 6.52 -1.61 16.23
CA THR A 32 6.96 -2.39 17.39
C THR A 32 6.14 -3.67 17.57
N ASP A 33 4.81 -3.56 17.51
CA ASP A 33 3.93 -4.69 17.78
C ASP A 33 3.90 -5.73 16.65
N LEU A 34 4.14 -5.34 15.39
CA LEU A 34 4.06 -6.18 14.20
C LEU A 34 5.37 -6.29 13.41
N GLY A 35 6.50 -5.89 13.99
CA GLY A 35 7.81 -5.96 13.34
C GLY A 35 8.20 -7.35 12.82
N PHE A 36 7.58 -8.40 13.35
CA PHE A 36 7.81 -9.79 12.96
C PHE A 36 7.17 -10.20 11.63
N ILE A 37 6.24 -9.41 11.06
CA ILE A 37 5.46 -9.85 9.88
C ILE A 37 6.30 -10.13 8.63
N PRO A 38 7.50 -9.57 8.40
CA PRO A 38 8.34 -9.98 7.29
C PRO A 38 8.68 -11.48 7.29
N ALA A 39 8.66 -12.16 8.43
CA ALA A 39 8.88 -13.60 8.53
C ALA A 39 7.90 -14.44 7.70
N PHE A 40 6.79 -13.86 7.21
CA PHE A 40 5.82 -14.58 6.37
C PHE A 40 6.20 -14.60 4.88
N TRP A 41 6.99 -13.64 4.40
CA TRP A 41 7.46 -13.59 3.01
C TRP A 41 8.98 -13.75 2.85
N ALA A 42 9.73 -13.69 3.94
CA ALA A 42 11.18 -13.92 3.95
C ALA A 42 11.53 -15.34 3.50
N SER A 43 12.77 -15.53 3.08
CA SER A 43 13.35 -16.85 2.87
C SER A 43 13.89 -17.41 4.19
N GLU A 44 14.07 -18.72 4.24
CA GLU A 44 14.70 -19.37 5.40
C GLU A 44 16.12 -18.82 5.60
N GLY A 45 16.44 -18.46 6.85
CA GLY A 45 17.73 -17.88 7.20
C GLY A 45 17.88 -16.38 6.94
N ASP A 46 16.88 -15.71 6.36
CA ASP A 46 16.88 -14.25 6.25
C ASP A 46 16.74 -13.58 7.62
N MET A 47 17.19 -12.32 7.70
CA MET A 47 17.07 -11.51 8.91
C MET A 47 15.81 -10.64 8.88
N VAL A 48 15.20 -10.45 10.04
CA VAL A 48 14.06 -9.53 10.24
C VAL A 48 14.38 -8.56 11.37
N LEU A 49 14.40 -7.27 11.05
CA LEU A 49 14.66 -6.21 12.03
C LEU A 49 13.43 -5.99 12.91
N VAL A 50 13.62 -6.09 14.22
CA VAL A 50 12.59 -5.87 15.24
C VAL A 50 13.12 -4.98 16.36
N ASP A 51 12.23 -4.37 17.14
CA ASP A 51 12.61 -3.56 18.29
C ASP A 51 13.02 -4.44 19.49
N ASP A 52 12.41 -5.65 19.63
CA ASP A 52 12.62 -6.61 20.71
C ASP A 52 12.41 -8.03 20.18
N VAL A 53 13.45 -8.86 20.28
CA VAL A 53 13.46 -10.23 19.72
C VAL A 53 12.48 -11.15 20.46
N GLU A 54 12.46 -11.09 21.80
CA GLU A 54 11.58 -11.96 22.60
C GLU A 54 10.10 -11.61 22.38
N ALA A 55 9.78 -10.31 22.31
CA ALA A 55 8.44 -9.83 22.00
C ALA A 55 7.99 -10.24 20.59
N ALA A 56 8.89 -10.21 19.61
CA ALA A 56 8.60 -10.65 18.23
C ALA A 56 8.33 -12.15 18.13
N ILE A 57 9.14 -12.97 18.81
CA ILE A 57 8.95 -14.43 18.89
C ILE A 57 7.59 -14.75 19.52
N GLU A 58 7.28 -14.11 20.66
CA GLU A 58 6.01 -14.33 21.36
C GLU A 58 4.80 -13.88 20.51
N ALA A 59 4.89 -12.69 19.90
CA ALA A 59 3.82 -12.16 19.05
C ALA A 59 3.54 -13.06 17.84
N ARG A 60 4.58 -13.69 17.26
CA ARG A 60 4.47 -14.61 16.14
C ARG A 60 4.00 -16.01 16.53
N ARG A 61 4.12 -16.43 17.79
CA ARG A 61 3.95 -17.84 18.24
C ARG A 61 2.66 -18.49 17.71
N HIS A 62 1.52 -17.78 17.77
CA HIS A 62 0.23 -18.30 17.32
C HIS A 62 0.09 -18.40 15.78
N LEU A 63 1.04 -17.84 15.03
CA LEU A 63 1.11 -17.83 13.57
C LEU A 63 2.33 -18.62 13.04
N SER A 64 3.06 -19.33 13.90
CA SER A 64 4.32 -20.00 13.56
C SER A 64 4.22 -20.95 12.36
N LYS A 65 3.06 -21.59 12.16
CA LYS A 65 2.81 -22.51 11.04
C LYS A 65 2.84 -21.83 9.65
N PHE A 66 2.75 -20.50 9.59
CA PHE A 66 2.73 -19.74 8.32
C PHE A 66 4.08 -19.11 8.00
N GLY A 67 4.94 -18.91 8.98
CA GLY A 67 6.21 -18.20 8.79
C GLY A 67 7.38 -19.13 8.50
N LYS A 68 8.47 -18.56 7.99
CA LYS A 68 9.75 -19.23 7.76
C LYS A 68 10.66 -19.09 8.97
N ASP A 69 11.68 -19.95 9.08
CA ASP A 69 12.73 -19.79 10.08
C ASP A 69 13.63 -18.65 9.66
N VAL A 70 13.50 -17.54 10.38
CA VAL A 70 14.23 -16.29 10.18
C VAL A 70 15.00 -15.92 11.43
N VAL A 71 16.04 -15.10 11.28
CA VAL A 71 16.82 -14.57 12.41
C VAL A 71 16.25 -13.18 12.76
N PHE A 72 15.62 -13.04 13.92
CA PHE A 72 15.24 -11.72 14.42
C PHE A 72 16.47 -10.99 14.95
N VAL A 73 16.63 -9.75 14.51
CA VAL A 73 17.76 -8.88 14.90
C VAL A 73 17.25 -7.50 15.33
N THR A 74 17.99 -6.85 16.22
CA THR A 74 17.74 -5.46 16.66
C THR A 74 18.74 -4.49 16.03
N TYR A 75 18.50 -3.19 16.15
CA TYR A 75 19.52 -2.19 15.78
C TYR A 75 20.85 -2.33 16.55
N ALA A 76 20.80 -2.87 17.77
CA ALA A 76 22.02 -3.15 18.54
C ALA A 76 22.84 -4.29 17.91
N ASP A 77 22.16 -5.33 17.42
CA ASP A 77 22.82 -6.44 16.72
C ASP A 77 23.42 -5.97 15.39
N LEU A 78 22.69 -5.12 14.64
CA LEU A 78 23.18 -4.54 13.37
C LEU A 78 24.42 -3.67 13.56
N LYS A 79 24.60 -3.04 14.73
CA LYS A 79 25.79 -2.23 15.03
C LYS A 79 27.08 -3.03 15.00
N ALA A 80 27.03 -4.28 15.43
CA ALA A 80 28.17 -5.19 15.46
C ALA A 80 28.22 -6.14 14.26
N PHE A 81 27.27 -6.01 13.31
CA PHE A 81 27.17 -6.92 12.19
C PHE A 81 28.30 -6.68 11.19
N ALA A 82 29.01 -7.74 10.82
CA ALA A 82 30.04 -7.74 9.79
C ALA A 82 29.48 -8.39 8.50
N PHE A 83 29.63 -7.71 7.39
CA PHE A 83 29.19 -8.20 6.08
C PHE A 83 30.29 -9.11 5.50
N GLU A 84 30.11 -10.43 5.63
CA GLU A 84 31.06 -11.42 5.09
C GLU A 84 30.94 -11.58 3.57
N ASP A 85 29.72 -11.48 3.05
CA ASP A 85 29.40 -11.58 1.64
C ASP A 85 28.53 -10.38 1.19
N VAL A 86 29.19 -9.35 0.71
CA VAL A 86 28.57 -8.10 0.26
C VAL A 86 27.71 -8.32 -1.00
N GLU A 87 28.11 -9.24 -1.89
CA GLU A 87 27.43 -9.42 -3.18
C GLU A 87 26.05 -10.08 -3.01
N SER A 88 25.89 -10.93 -2.00
CA SER A 88 24.64 -11.66 -1.75
C SER A 88 23.73 -11.00 -0.71
N PHE A 89 24.17 -9.92 -0.06
CA PHE A 89 23.36 -9.24 0.96
C PHE A 89 22.46 -8.17 0.35
N GLN A 90 21.21 -8.12 0.81
CA GLN A 90 20.24 -7.13 0.37
C GLN A 90 19.43 -6.58 1.56
N VAL A 91 18.98 -5.33 1.44
CA VAL A 91 18.05 -4.71 2.41
C VAL A 91 16.69 -4.56 1.74
N ASP A 92 15.66 -5.13 2.36
CA ASP A 92 14.29 -5.18 1.85
C ASP A 92 13.30 -4.56 2.87
N PRO A 93 13.20 -3.21 2.92
CA PRO A 93 12.22 -2.56 3.77
C PRO A 93 10.79 -2.68 3.20
N TRP A 94 9.80 -2.45 4.05
CA TRP A 94 8.42 -2.27 3.60
C TRP A 94 8.31 -1.22 2.51
N GLY A 95 9.02 -0.12 2.66
CA GLY A 95 9.21 0.90 1.64
C GLY A 95 10.47 1.73 1.91
N TRP A 96 11.13 2.17 0.83
CA TRP A 96 12.32 2.98 0.89
C TRP A 96 12.02 4.46 1.11
N ASP A 97 12.57 5.05 2.15
CA ASP A 97 12.53 6.49 2.44
C ASP A 97 13.83 6.96 3.12
N ARG A 98 14.02 8.28 3.20
CA ARG A 98 15.22 8.88 3.81
C ARG A 98 15.38 8.50 5.28
N THR A 99 14.27 8.29 6.00
CA THR A 99 14.29 7.99 7.42
C THR A 99 14.85 6.60 7.69
N ILE A 100 14.39 5.58 6.95
CA ILE A 100 14.91 4.21 7.13
C ILE A 100 16.37 4.11 6.69
N LYS A 101 16.76 4.78 5.59
CA LYS A 101 18.16 4.88 5.17
C LYS A 101 19.04 5.44 6.30
N GLU A 102 18.69 6.59 6.87
CA GLU A 102 19.43 7.22 7.96
C GLU A 102 19.47 6.36 9.22
N GLN A 103 18.37 5.66 9.57
CA GLN A 103 18.35 4.76 10.73
C GLN A 103 19.35 3.61 10.59
N LEU A 104 19.45 3.00 9.40
CA LEU A 104 20.40 1.93 9.13
C LEU A 104 21.84 2.42 9.14
N LEU A 105 22.13 3.56 8.48
CA LEU A 105 23.46 4.15 8.46
C LEU A 105 23.96 4.55 9.86
N ARG A 106 23.06 4.96 10.75
CA ARG A 106 23.41 5.24 12.16
C ARG A 106 23.69 3.97 12.96
N ALA A 107 22.98 2.88 12.64
CA ALA A 107 23.24 1.61 13.28
C ALA A 107 24.62 1.08 12.85
N ASN A 108 24.91 1.10 11.56
CA ASN A 108 26.20 0.66 11.03
C ASN A 108 26.44 1.36 9.66
N SER A 109 27.55 2.11 9.56
CA SER A 109 27.89 2.87 8.34
C SER A 109 28.11 2.01 7.10
N ASP A 110 28.46 0.73 7.27
CA ASP A 110 28.72 -0.20 6.17
C ASP A 110 27.45 -0.53 5.39
N PHE A 111 26.26 -0.28 5.94
CA PHE A 111 25.00 -0.34 5.21
C PHE A 111 24.97 0.59 3.99
N GLN A 112 25.86 1.59 3.90
CA GLN A 112 25.97 2.45 2.72
C GLN A 112 26.14 1.68 1.40
N LEU A 113 26.73 0.49 1.46
CA LEU A 113 26.93 -0.38 0.29
C LEU A 113 25.61 -0.90 -0.32
N PHE A 114 24.54 -0.91 0.48
CA PHE A 114 23.24 -1.50 0.12
C PHE A 114 22.12 -0.46 0.02
N MET A 115 22.45 0.83 0.21
CA MET A 115 21.44 1.89 0.24
C MET A 115 21.20 2.47 -1.16
N PRO A 116 19.93 2.78 -1.50
CA PRO A 116 19.65 3.56 -2.70
C PRO A 116 20.29 4.96 -2.58
N SER A 117 20.63 5.54 -3.74
CA SER A 117 21.10 6.92 -3.80
C SER A 117 20.02 7.91 -3.35
N ASP A 118 20.42 9.15 -3.05
CA ASP A 118 19.45 10.19 -2.70
C ASP A 118 18.57 10.58 -3.88
N ASP A 119 19.10 10.51 -5.10
CA ASP A 119 18.33 10.72 -6.33
C ASP A 119 17.30 9.60 -6.54
N THR A 120 17.68 8.34 -6.29
CA THR A 120 16.75 7.20 -6.29
C THR A 120 15.63 7.38 -5.27
N LEU A 121 15.95 7.79 -4.04
CA LEU A 121 14.94 8.06 -3.00
C LEU A 121 14.03 9.24 -3.37
N ALA A 122 14.54 10.27 -4.03
CA ALA A 122 13.74 11.38 -4.52
C ALA A 122 12.76 10.93 -5.62
N ALA A 123 13.23 10.08 -6.55
CA ALA A 123 12.39 9.51 -7.61
C ALA A 123 11.32 8.56 -7.03
N ILE A 124 11.68 7.67 -6.09
CA ILE A 124 10.71 6.81 -5.37
C ILE A 124 9.64 7.66 -4.70
N ARG A 125 10.05 8.73 -4.01
CA ARG A 125 9.10 9.64 -3.36
C ARG A 125 8.14 10.28 -4.36
N GLU A 126 8.63 10.77 -5.50
CA GLU A 126 7.78 11.38 -6.53
C GLU A 126 6.79 10.37 -7.11
N MET A 127 7.26 9.17 -7.46
CA MET A 127 6.41 8.10 -7.99
C MET A 127 5.42 7.54 -6.95
N SER A 128 5.71 7.67 -5.65
CA SER A 128 4.79 7.30 -4.57
C SER A 128 3.70 8.35 -4.31
N SER A 129 3.77 9.51 -4.96
CA SER A 129 2.73 10.53 -4.87
C SER A 129 1.48 10.10 -5.62
N ARG A 130 0.29 10.35 -5.05
CA ARG A 130 -0.98 10.18 -5.76
C ARG A 130 -1.06 11.01 -7.05
N ARG A 131 -0.30 12.12 -7.10
CA ARG A 131 -0.15 12.91 -8.31
C ARG A 131 0.45 12.09 -9.45
N PHE A 132 1.51 11.32 -9.20
CA PHE A 132 2.16 10.50 -10.23
C PHE A 132 1.16 9.51 -10.85
N ALA A 133 0.42 8.77 -10.02
CA ALA A 133 -0.60 7.84 -10.52
C ALA A 133 -1.70 8.54 -11.31
N ALA A 134 -2.14 9.72 -10.87
CA ALA A 134 -3.17 10.52 -11.55
C ALA A 134 -2.72 11.09 -12.90
N GLU A 135 -1.46 11.47 -13.05
CA GLU A 135 -0.92 12.07 -14.27
C GLU A 135 -0.35 11.06 -15.26
N HIS A 136 0.23 9.94 -14.79
CA HIS A 136 1.00 9.01 -15.63
C HIS A 136 0.39 7.60 -15.75
N LEU A 137 -0.45 7.18 -14.83
CA LEU A 137 -1.00 5.81 -14.84
C LEU A 137 -2.51 5.79 -15.12
N LEU A 138 -3.31 6.46 -14.32
CA LEU A 138 -4.77 6.42 -14.44
C LEU A 138 -5.31 6.79 -15.83
N PRO A 139 -4.83 7.86 -16.51
CA PRO A 139 -5.33 8.22 -17.84
C PRO A 139 -5.09 7.13 -18.88
N LEU A 140 -3.90 6.50 -18.87
CA LEU A 140 -3.53 5.44 -19.81
C LEU A 140 -4.34 4.15 -19.57
N LEU A 141 -4.58 3.81 -18.30
CA LEU A 141 -5.41 2.65 -17.95
C LEU A 141 -6.89 2.88 -18.32
N ARG A 142 -7.37 4.12 -18.25
CA ARG A 142 -8.71 4.48 -18.67
C ARG A 142 -8.86 4.41 -20.19
N GLU A 143 -7.87 4.90 -20.91
CA GLU A 143 -7.84 4.80 -22.38
C GLU A 143 -7.87 3.32 -22.84
N ALA A 144 -7.04 2.48 -22.20
CA ALA A 144 -7.00 1.04 -22.50
C ALA A 144 -8.30 0.29 -22.13
N GLY A 145 -9.01 0.73 -21.09
CA GLY A 145 -10.25 0.11 -20.63
C GLY A 145 -11.53 0.69 -21.23
N GLU A 146 -11.40 1.77 -22.01
CA GLU A 146 -12.50 2.45 -22.70
C GLU A 146 -13.71 2.76 -21.78
N GLU A 147 -14.92 2.54 -22.28
CA GLU A 147 -16.18 2.81 -21.57
C GLU A 147 -16.44 1.88 -20.36
N LYS A 148 -15.64 0.82 -20.20
CA LYS A 148 -15.74 -0.09 -19.05
C LYS A 148 -15.03 0.44 -17.81
N THR A 149 -14.27 1.53 -17.92
CA THR A 149 -13.51 2.12 -16.82
C THR A 149 -14.04 3.50 -16.45
N VAL A 150 -13.81 3.87 -15.18
CA VAL A 150 -14.10 5.18 -14.61
C VAL A 150 -12.89 5.63 -13.76
N GLY A 151 -12.80 6.90 -13.49
CA GLY A 151 -11.77 7.46 -12.61
C GLY A 151 -11.22 8.76 -13.17
N GLU A 152 -11.25 9.78 -12.34
CA GLU A 152 -10.67 11.08 -12.60
C GLU A 152 -10.00 11.58 -11.32
N ALA A 153 -8.82 12.16 -11.46
CA ALA A 153 -8.10 12.74 -10.35
C ALA A 153 -7.36 13.99 -10.80
N ARG A 154 -7.55 15.08 -10.09
CA ARG A 154 -6.93 16.36 -10.41
C ARG A 154 -6.01 16.83 -9.28
N TYR A 155 -4.75 17.11 -9.60
CA TYR A 155 -3.83 17.76 -8.68
C TYR A 155 -4.05 19.25 -8.66
N CYS A 156 -4.43 19.80 -7.51
CA CYS A 156 -4.78 21.21 -7.29
C CYS A 156 -3.73 21.88 -6.41
N THR A 157 -3.08 22.93 -6.90
CA THR A 157 -2.01 23.66 -6.19
C THR A 157 -2.49 24.90 -5.46
N THR A 158 -3.74 25.33 -5.67
CA THR A 158 -4.36 26.48 -5.01
C THR A 158 -5.77 26.14 -4.53
N MET A 159 -6.24 26.83 -3.49
CA MET A 159 -7.61 26.66 -2.98
C MET A 159 -8.69 27.10 -3.96
N GLU A 160 -8.37 28.01 -4.88
CA GLU A 160 -9.27 28.43 -5.95
C GLU A 160 -9.56 27.24 -6.89
N VAL A 161 -8.50 26.55 -7.35
CA VAL A 161 -8.62 25.37 -8.20
C VAL A 161 -9.32 24.21 -7.47
N VAL A 162 -9.07 24.04 -6.17
CA VAL A 162 -9.79 23.06 -5.33
C VAL A 162 -11.29 23.33 -5.35
N LYS A 163 -11.71 24.55 -5.05
CA LYS A 163 -13.13 24.95 -5.02
C LYS A 163 -13.79 24.81 -6.39
N GLN A 164 -13.10 25.19 -7.44
CA GLN A 164 -13.60 25.06 -8.81
C GLN A 164 -13.82 23.58 -9.19
N THR A 165 -12.84 22.70 -8.88
CA THR A 165 -12.94 21.27 -9.18
C THR A 165 -14.04 20.62 -8.36
N MET A 166 -14.17 20.95 -7.08
CA MET A 166 -15.28 20.44 -6.24
C MET A 166 -16.65 20.87 -6.78
N ALA A 167 -16.78 22.12 -7.25
CA ALA A 167 -18.03 22.61 -7.85
C ALA A 167 -18.39 21.85 -9.13
N GLN A 168 -17.40 21.46 -9.94
CA GLN A 168 -17.60 20.64 -11.14
C GLN A 168 -18.03 19.23 -10.80
N ASN A 169 -17.43 18.61 -9.78
CA ASN A 169 -17.71 17.23 -9.38
C ASN A 169 -19.06 17.08 -8.63
N GLY A 170 -19.53 18.13 -7.97
CA GLY A 170 -20.67 18.07 -7.05
C GLY A 170 -20.30 17.39 -5.72
N LYS A 171 -19.95 16.12 -5.76
CA LYS A 171 -19.42 15.33 -4.63
C LYS A 171 -17.98 14.97 -4.90
N SER A 172 -17.10 15.07 -3.90
CA SER A 172 -15.67 14.91 -4.10
C SER A 172 -15.00 14.08 -3.02
N VAL A 173 -13.84 13.49 -3.37
CA VAL A 173 -12.87 12.96 -2.42
C VAL A 173 -11.61 13.80 -2.52
N LEU A 174 -11.18 14.40 -1.39
CA LEU A 174 -9.92 15.12 -1.31
C LEU A 174 -8.87 14.23 -0.67
N LYS A 175 -7.69 14.13 -1.31
CA LYS A 175 -6.59 13.26 -0.81
C LYS A 175 -5.28 14.04 -0.75
N SER A 176 -4.53 13.90 0.36
CA SER A 176 -3.15 14.39 0.43
C SER A 176 -2.28 13.62 -0.56
N PRO A 177 -1.29 14.25 -1.23
CA PRO A 177 -0.37 13.57 -2.15
C PRO A 177 0.34 12.36 -1.53
N TRP A 178 0.78 12.48 -0.29
CA TRP A 178 1.34 11.41 0.51
C TRP A 178 0.57 11.28 1.82
N SER A 179 0.00 10.12 2.06
CA SER A 179 -0.66 9.79 3.34
C SER A 179 -0.91 8.28 3.42
N SER A 180 -1.12 7.76 4.62
CA SER A 180 -1.43 6.35 4.83
C SER A 180 -2.74 6.15 5.58
N SER A 181 -3.34 4.97 5.40
CA SER A 181 -4.46 4.47 6.21
C SER A 181 -5.63 5.44 6.32
N GLY A 182 -6.02 6.09 5.22
CA GLY A 182 -7.18 6.98 5.14
C GLY A 182 -7.07 8.32 5.89
N ARG A 183 -5.97 8.57 6.61
CA ARG A 183 -5.80 9.80 7.41
C ARG A 183 -5.75 11.08 6.59
N GLY A 184 -5.23 10.99 5.37
CA GLY A 184 -5.15 12.09 4.41
C GLY A 184 -6.31 12.14 3.41
N VAL A 185 -7.45 11.51 3.71
CA VAL A 185 -8.61 11.44 2.81
C VAL A 185 -9.82 12.09 3.47
N ARG A 186 -10.58 12.87 2.69
CA ARG A 186 -11.85 13.48 3.12
C ARG A 186 -12.91 13.25 2.05
N TYR A 187 -14.02 12.65 2.45
CA TYR A 187 -15.21 12.46 1.61
C TYR A 187 -16.14 13.65 1.79
N VAL A 188 -16.58 14.25 0.69
CA VAL A 188 -17.34 15.50 0.68
C VAL A 188 -18.57 15.35 -0.19
N GLU A 189 -19.74 15.43 0.44
CA GLU A 189 -21.05 15.29 -0.20
C GLU A 189 -21.60 16.60 -0.80
N THR A 190 -20.85 17.69 -0.68
CA THR A 190 -21.25 19.04 -1.12
C THR A 190 -20.31 19.58 -2.18
N ALA A 191 -20.85 20.44 -3.06
CA ALA A 191 -20.07 21.07 -4.14
C ALA A 191 -19.06 22.13 -3.64
N ALA A 192 -19.10 22.49 -2.36
CA ALA A 192 -18.19 23.47 -1.77
C ALA A 192 -17.68 23.00 -0.40
N PRO A 193 -16.43 23.32 -0.04
CA PRO A 193 -15.89 22.99 1.28
C PRO A 193 -16.50 23.90 2.36
N ASP A 194 -16.73 23.33 3.55
CA ASP A 194 -16.93 24.13 4.76
C ASP A 194 -15.59 24.71 5.25
N ALA A 195 -15.64 25.60 6.25
CA ALA A 195 -14.46 26.28 6.77
C ALA A 195 -13.40 25.31 7.37
N HIS A 196 -13.83 24.18 7.95
CA HIS A 196 -12.93 23.19 8.52
C HIS A 196 -12.17 22.43 7.42
N LEU A 197 -12.89 21.96 6.40
CA LEU A 197 -12.32 21.29 5.23
C LEU A 197 -11.40 22.25 4.44
N GLU A 198 -11.80 23.51 4.28
CA GLU A 198 -10.99 24.54 3.62
C GLU A 198 -9.66 24.76 4.36
N GLY A 199 -9.69 24.89 5.69
CA GLY A 199 -8.50 25.02 6.52
C GLY A 199 -7.58 23.81 6.43
N TRP A 200 -8.15 22.60 6.43
CA TRP A 200 -7.38 21.36 6.25
C TRP A 200 -6.75 21.27 4.86
N ALA A 201 -7.51 21.51 3.79
CA ALA A 201 -7.02 21.45 2.43
C ALA A 201 -5.92 22.49 2.17
N ALA A 202 -6.10 23.74 2.65
CA ALA A 202 -5.09 24.79 2.55
C ALA A 202 -3.78 24.40 3.25
N ASN A 203 -3.87 23.74 4.41
CA ASN A 203 -2.68 23.24 5.11
C ASN A 203 -1.97 22.11 4.34
N VAL A 204 -2.72 21.21 3.70
CA VAL A 204 -2.15 20.15 2.82
C VAL A 204 -1.45 20.81 1.62
N VAL A 205 -2.10 21.73 0.92
CA VAL A 205 -1.51 22.48 -0.20
C VAL A 205 -0.21 23.18 0.23
N LYS A 206 -0.22 23.85 1.38
CA LYS A 206 0.97 24.53 1.91
C LYS A 206 2.12 23.58 2.22
N ARG A 207 1.83 22.39 2.77
CA ARG A 207 2.86 21.44 3.25
C ARG A 207 3.37 20.50 2.18
N GLN A 208 2.48 20.06 1.27
CA GLN A 208 2.79 19.03 0.27
C GLN A 208 2.74 19.56 -1.17
N GLY A 209 2.57 20.89 -1.36
CA GLY A 209 2.60 21.54 -2.67
C GLY A 209 1.27 21.49 -3.44
N GLY A 210 0.31 20.70 -2.98
CA GLY A 210 -1.00 20.54 -3.60
C GLY A 210 -1.84 19.48 -2.93
N ILE A 211 -3.04 19.23 -3.47
CA ILE A 211 -4.00 18.25 -2.99
C ILE A 211 -4.70 17.61 -4.20
N MET A 212 -5.02 16.31 -4.11
CA MET A 212 -5.83 15.61 -5.10
C MET A 212 -7.31 15.89 -4.84
N VAL A 213 -8.06 16.14 -5.90
CA VAL A 213 -9.52 16.25 -5.88
C VAL A 213 -10.08 15.30 -6.93
N GLU A 214 -10.92 14.37 -6.49
CA GLU A 214 -11.51 13.31 -7.30
C GLU A 214 -13.04 13.35 -7.15
N PRO A 215 -13.82 12.91 -8.16
CA PRO A 215 -15.24 12.66 -7.96
C PRO A 215 -15.47 11.59 -6.89
N LEU A 216 -16.54 11.73 -6.11
CA LEU A 216 -16.97 10.69 -5.16
C LEU A 216 -17.85 9.70 -5.93
N TYR A 217 -17.28 8.52 -6.20
CA TYR A 217 -17.98 7.45 -6.91
C TYR A 217 -18.81 6.58 -5.97
N ASN A 218 -19.86 5.94 -6.52
CA ASN A 218 -20.64 4.93 -5.82
C ASN A 218 -19.87 3.59 -5.77
N LYS A 219 -18.91 3.53 -4.84
CA LYS A 219 -18.03 2.38 -4.65
C LYS A 219 -18.79 1.17 -4.12
N VAL A 220 -18.59 0.02 -4.76
CA VAL A 220 -19.18 -1.27 -4.37
C VAL A 220 -18.15 -2.18 -3.73
N TYR A 221 -16.94 -2.25 -4.28
CA TYR A 221 -15.93 -3.19 -3.80
C TYR A 221 -14.52 -2.63 -4.00
N ASP A 222 -13.66 -2.77 -2.96
CA ASP A 222 -12.23 -2.45 -3.02
C ASP A 222 -11.41 -3.73 -3.23
N PHE A 223 -10.39 -3.68 -4.06
CA PHE A 223 -9.40 -4.73 -4.21
C PHE A 223 -8.06 -4.15 -4.68
N GLY A 224 -7.00 -4.92 -4.58
CA GLY A 224 -5.67 -4.55 -5.07
C GLY A 224 -5.11 -5.59 -6.03
N LEU A 225 -4.24 -5.15 -6.91
CA LEU A 225 -3.34 -5.99 -7.67
C LEU A 225 -1.93 -5.79 -7.11
N GLU A 226 -1.27 -6.89 -6.80
CA GLU A 226 0.04 -6.88 -6.19
C GLU A 226 1.11 -7.30 -7.21
N PHE A 227 2.24 -6.59 -7.23
CA PHE A 227 3.29 -6.74 -8.21
C PHE A 227 4.68 -6.75 -7.56
N PHE A 228 5.66 -7.17 -8.33
CA PHE A 228 7.08 -7.06 -7.98
C PHE A 228 7.87 -6.56 -9.19
N CYS A 229 8.62 -5.48 -9.02
CA CYS A 229 9.56 -4.98 -10.01
C CYS A 229 10.93 -5.60 -9.77
N ASN A 230 11.46 -6.28 -10.78
CA ASN A 230 12.78 -6.90 -10.76
C ASN A 230 13.89 -5.87 -11.07
N ALA A 231 15.14 -6.19 -10.77
CA ALA A 231 16.29 -5.31 -10.99
C ALA A 231 16.48 -4.88 -12.46
N ASP A 232 16.05 -5.70 -13.41
CA ASP A 232 16.09 -5.39 -14.86
C ASP A 232 14.94 -4.48 -15.33
N GLY A 233 13.99 -4.14 -14.42
CA GLY A 233 12.81 -3.34 -14.68
C GLY A 233 11.60 -4.15 -15.18
N THR A 234 11.71 -5.47 -15.30
CA THR A 234 10.55 -6.32 -15.58
C THR A 234 9.62 -6.36 -14.36
N ILE A 235 8.32 -6.44 -14.59
CA ILE A 235 7.31 -6.45 -13.54
C ILE A 235 6.53 -7.75 -13.59
N ASP A 236 6.51 -8.45 -12.46
CA ASP A 236 5.74 -9.66 -12.26
C ASP A 236 4.43 -9.33 -11.54
N PHE A 237 3.31 -9.77 -12.06
CA PHE A 237 2.06 -9.83 -11.32
C PHE A 237 2.12 -10.94 -10.27
N LYS A 238 1.82 -10.63 -9.01
CA LYS A 238 1.90 -11.58 -7.88
C LYS A 238 0.55 -12.11 -7.43
N GLY A 239 -0.56 -11.42 -7.74
CA GLY A 239 -1.90 -11.90 -7.42
C GLY A 239 -2.88 -10.80 -7.03
N ILE A 240 -4.13 -11.20 -6.87
CA ILE A 240 -5.22 -10.33 -6.44
C ILE A 240 -5.27 -10.28 -4.91
N SER A 241 -5.46 -9.09 -4.36
CA SER A 241 -5.66 -8.83 -2.94
C SER A 241 -7.09 -8.33 -2.72
N LEU A 242 -7.93 -9.17 -2.10
CA LEU A 242 -9.27 -8.77 -1.71
C LEU A 242 -9.25 -8.28 -0.27
N PHE A 243 -9.57 -7.01 -0.06
CA PHE A 243 -9.53 -6.38 1.26
C PHE A 243 -10.80 -5.59 1.56
N ALA A 244 -11.00 -5.28 2.82
CA ALA A 244 -12.10 -4.43 3.27
C ALA A 244 -11.59 -3.22 4.03
N THR A 245 -12.32 -2.11 3.86
CA THR A 245 -12.11 -0.87 4.60
C THR A 245 -13.41 -0.41 5.25
N ARG A 246 -13.29 0.33 6.36
CA ARG A 246 -14.43 1.02 6.99
C ARG A 246 -14.00 2.46 7.31
N GLY A 247 -14.68 3.44 6.72
CA GLY A 247 -14.30 4.84 6.86
C GLY A 247 -12.86 5.14 6.43
N GLY A 248 -12.35 4.41 5.43
CA GLY A 248 -10.97 4.48 4.95
C GLY A 248 -9.94 3.71 5.81
N ALA A 249 -10.33 3.11 6.94
CA ALA A 249 -9.45 2.29 7.75
C ALA A 249 -9.46 0.83 7.27
N TYR A 250 -8.28 0.23 7.14
CA TYR A 250 -8.10 -1.17 6.79
C TYR A 250 -8.70 -2.10 7.86
N LEU A 251 -9.46 -3.09 7.44
CA LEU A 251 -10.08 -4.11 8.30
C LEU A 251 -9.40 -5.47 8.17
N GLY A 252 -9.04 -5.87 6.95
CA GLY A 252 -8.45 -7.18 6.71
C GLY A 252 -8.46 -7.60 5.25
N ASN A 253 -7.80 -8.73 4.97
CA ASN A 253 -7.75 -9.39 3.67
C ASN A 253 -8.36 -10.77 3.71
N ILE A 254 -8.94 -11.20 2.59
CA ILE A 254 -9.33 -12.59 2.36
C ILE A 254 -8.07 -13.41 2.03
N LEU A 255 -7.92 -14.54 2.71
CA LEU A 255 -6.95 -15.58 2.43
C LEU A 255 -7.67 -16.74 1.74
N ALA A 256 -7.50 -16.84 0.43
CA ALA A 256 -8.11 -17.86 -0.42
C ALA A 256 -7.21 -18.10 -1.63
N THR A 257 -7.42 -19.18 -2.36
CA THR A 257 -6.66 -19.42 -3.60
C THR A 257 -6.91 -18.29 -4.61
N GLU A 258 -6.01 -18.12 -5.56
CA GLU A 258 -6.19 -17.12 -6.61
C GLU A 258 -7.47 -17.37 -7.42
N ALA A 259 -7.80 -18.63 -7.67
CA ALA A 259 -9.03 -19.02 -8.35
C ALA A 259 -10.29 -18.59 -7.57
N ASP A 260 -10.32 -18.84 -6.26
CA ASP A 260 -11.45 -18.43 -5.41
C ASP A 260 -11.59 -16.90 -5.34
N LYS A 261 -10.46 -16.18 -5.23
CA LYS A 261 -10.46 -14.71 -5.23
C LYS A 261 -11.00 -14.16 -6.56
N ARG A 262 -10.59 -14.74 -7.69
CA ARG A 262 -11.10 -14.37 -9.01
C ARG A 262 -12.60 -14.63 -9.13
N GLU A 263 -13.09 -15.78 -8.65
CA GLU A 263 -14.52 -16.07 -8.62
C GLU A 263 -15.29 -15.04 -7.80
N MET A 264 -14.79 -14.65 -6.62
CA MET A 264 -15.42 -13.61 -5.83
C MET A 264 -15.45 -12.25 -6.54
N LEU A 265 -14.32 -11.87 -7.16
CA LEU A 265 -14.18 -10.59 -7.86
C LEU A 265 -15.06 -10.53 -9.13
N SER A 266 -15.29 -11.66 -9.82
CA SER A 266 -16.09 -11.72 -11.04
C SER A 266 -17.53 -11.24 -10.88
N ARG A 267 -18.02 -11.17 -9.64
CA ARG A 267 -19.35 -10.62 -9.31
C ARG A 267 -19.42 -9.10 -9.44
N TYR A 268 -18.27 -8.41 -9.42
CA TYR A 268 -18.16 -6.95 -9.37
C TYR A 268 -17.32 -6.37 -10.50
N ALA A 269 -16.50 -7.17 -11.17
CA ALA A 269 -15.62 -6.73 -12.24
C ALA A 269 -15.49 -7.77 -13.36
N ASP A 270 -15.34 -7.30 -14.58
CA ASP A 270 -14.97 -8.12 -15.74
C ASP A 270 -13.50 -8.56 -15.58
N LEU A 271 -13.28 -9.87 -15.37
CA LEU A 271 -11.93 -10.40 -15.13
C LEU A 271 -11.00 -10.23 -16.33
N ALA A 272 -11.52 -10.27 -17.56
CA ALA A 272 -10.71 -10.02 -18.74
C ALA A 272 -10.21 -8.58 -18.79
N LEU A 273 -11.04 -7.62 -18.34
CA LEU A 273 -10.63 -6.23 -18.18
C LEU A 273 -9.57 -6.08 -17.08
N VAL A 274 -9.74 -6.77 -15.94
CA VAL A 274 -8.75 -6.74 -14.83
C VAL A 274 -7.41 -7.29 -15.30
N ASP A 275 -7.39 -8.38 -16.07
CA ASP A 275 -6.17 -8.96 -16.63
C ASP A 275 -5.48 -8.00 -17.61
N SER A 276 -6.25 -7.40 -18.53
CA SER A 276 -5.75 -6.39 -19.46
C SER A 276 -5.16 -5.17 -18.74
N VAL A 277 -5.86 -4.66 -17.72
CA VAL A 277 -5.35 -3.55 -16.88
C VAL A 277 -4.06 -3.94 -16.16
N SER A 278 -3.95 -5.17 -15.65
CA SER A 278 -2.73 -5.68 -15.03
C SER A 278 -1.53 -5.67 -16.01
N GLU A 279 -1.74 -6.12 -17.25
CA GLU A 279 -0.71 -6.10 -18.29
C GLU A 279 -0.30 -4.65 -18.64
N HIS A 280 -1.26 -3.73 -18.75
CA HIS A 280 -0.97 -2.31 -19.02
C HIS A 280 -0.20 -1.67 -17.86
N ILE A 281 -0.52 -1.99 -16.60
CA ILE A 281 0.26 -1.54 -15.43
C ILE A 281 1.71 -1.99 -15.55
N CYS A 282 1.96 -3.27 -15.86
CA CYS A 282 3.31 -3.79 -16.04
C CYS A 282 4.06 -3.04 -17.14
N ASN A 283 3.44 -2.82 -18.29
CA ASN A 283 4.07 -2.16 -19.44
C ASN A 283 4.37 -0.68 -19.14
N ILE A 284 3.42 0.06 -18.57
CA ILE A 284 3.58 1.48 -18.26
C ILE A 284 4.65 1.68 -17.19
N LEU A 285 4.54 0.96 -16.07
CA LEU A 285 5.42 1.17 -14.93
C LEU A 285 6.83 0.62 -15.13
N SER A 286 7.02 -0.42 -15.96
CA SER A 286 8.36 -0.92 -16.31
C SER A 286 9.27 0.18 -16.87
N ALA A 287 8.74 1.06 -17.71
CA ALA A 287 9.49 2.19 -18.26
C ALA A 287 9.89 3.23 -17.19
N HIS A 288 9.04 3.45 -16.19
CA HIS A 288 9.29 4.39 -15.10
C HIS A 288 10.21 3.83 -14.02
N PHE A 289 10.14 2.52 -13.76
CA PHE A 289 10.84 1.88 -12.65
C PHE A 289 12.26 1.42 -13.01
N LYS A 290 12.52 1.14 -14.28
CA LYS A 290 13.81 0.64 -14.73
C LYS A 290 14.99 1.50 -14.28
N GLY A 291 15.91 0.90 -13.49
CA GLY A 291 17.07 1.58 -12.93
C GLY A 291 16.76 2.52 -11.75
N VAL A 292 15.50 2.59 -11.29
CA VAL A 292 15.09 3.48 -10.19
C VAL A 292 14.47 2.69 -9.04
N TYR A 293 13.57 1.75 -9.34
CA TYR A 293 12.84 1.00 -8.32
C TYR A 293 12.95 -0.50 -8.54
N GLU A 294 13.30 -1.20 -7.49
CA GLU A 294 13.22 -2.65 -7.36
C GLU A 294 12.45 -2.98 -6.10
N GLY A 295 11.49 -3.88 -6.17
CA GLY A 295 10.71 -4.30 -5.01
C GLY A 295 9.22 -4.50 -5.26
N ALA A 296 8.51 -4.76 -4.18
CA ALA A 296 7.09 -4.99 -4.19
C ALA A 296 6.30 -3.67 -4.30
N PHE A 297 5.24 -3.66 -5.09
CA PHE A 297 4.30 -2.55 -5.14
C PHE A 297 2.87 -3.05 -5.41
N GLY A 298 1.87 -2.25 -5.04
CA GLY A 298 0.46 -2.58 -5.24
C GLY A 298 -0.31 -1.44 -5.92
N VAL A 299 -1.34 -1.79 -6.66
CA VAL A 299 -2.29 -0.82 -7.23
C VAL A 299 -3.68 -1.13 -6.67
N ASP A 300 -4.22 -0.18 -5.90
CA ASP A 300 -5.57 -0.28 -5.38
C ASP A 300 -6.57 0.11 -6.46
N MET A 301 -7.63 -0.68 -6.56
CA MET A 301 -8.72 -0.53 -7.51
C MET A 301 -10.07 -0.57 -6.80
N MET A 302 -11.12 -0.15 -7.49
CA MET A 302 -12.47 -0.34 -6.99
C MET A 302 -13.47 -0.63 -8.12
N ALA A 303 -14.47 -1.46 -7.82
CA ALA A 303 -15.67 -1.58 -8.61
C ALA A 303 -16.64 -0.46 -8.21
N VAL A 304 -17.21 0.20 -9.21
CA VAL A 304 -18.13 1.33 -9.06
C VAL A 304 -19.46 0.93 -9.70
N ALA A 305 -20.57 1.10 -8.98
CA ALA A 305 -21.89 0.90 -9.54
C ALA A 305 -22.17 1.93 -10.64
N ARG A 306 -22.73 1.49 -11.77
CA ARG A 306 -23.17 2.38 -12.84
C ARG A 306 -24.36 3.22 -12.38
N GLU A 307 -24.45 4.43 -12.87
CA GLU A 307 -25.55 5.35 -12.52
C GLU A 307 -26.91 4.86 -13.05
N ASP A 308 -26.89 4.15 -14.19
CA ASP A 308 -28.07 3.53 -14.79
C ASP A 308 -28.57 2.28 -14.04
N GLY A 309 -27.81 1.83 -13.02
CA GLY A 309 -28.14 0.66 -12.19
C GLY A 309 -27.83 -0.69 -12.86
N ASP A 310 -27.27 -0.70 -14.05
CA ASP A 310 -26.99 -1.93 -14.81
C ASP A 310 -25.48 -2.26 -14.83
N GLY A 311 -25.04 -2.93 -13.76
CA GLY A 311 -23.68 -3.45 -13.64
C GLY A 311 -22.68 -2.50 -13.01
N PHE A 312 -21.39 -2.76 -13.29
CA PHE A 312 -20.27 -2.10 -12.64
C PHE A 312 -19.26 -1.58 -13.67
N MET A 313 -18.52 -0.56 -13.26
CA MET A 313 -17.34 -0.04 -13.94
C MET A 313 -16.11 -0.27 -13.08
N LEU A 314 -14.94 -0.40 -13.70
CA LEU A 314 -13.68 -0.50 -13.00
C LEU A 314 -13.04 0.87 -12.86
N HIS A 315 -12.70 1.28 -11.63
CA HIS A 315 -11.71 2.33 -11.40
C HIS A 315 -10.33 1.69 -11.31
N PRO A 316 -9.50 1.79 -12.36
CA PRO A 316 -8.33 0.92 -12.54
C PRO A 316 -7.10 1.36 -11.73
N CYS A 317 -7.13 2.52 -11.09
CA CYS A 317 -6.06 3.01 -10.22
C CYS A 317 -6.58 4.05 -9.22
N VAL A 318 -6.96 3.61 -8.05
CA VAL A 318 -7.35 4.49 -6.92
C VAL A 318 -6.11 5.04 -6.20
N GLU A 319 -5.06 4.19 -6.11
CA GLU A 319 -3.78 4.51 -5.48
C GLU A 319 -2.68 3.56 -5.98
N LEU A 320 -1.50 4.11 -6.28
CA LEU A 320 -0.27 3.36 -6.47
C LEU A 320 0.49 3.35 -5.14
N ASN A 321 0.73 2.15 -4.61
CA ASN A 321 1.48 1.93 -3.38
C ASN A 321 2.88 1.42 -3.73
N LEU A 322 3.88 2.30 -3.89
CA LEU A 322 5.25 1.94 -4.27
C LEU A 322 6.03 1.41 -3.06
N ARG A 323 5.52 0.36 -2.48
CA ARG A 323 6.00 -0.36 -1.31
C ARG A 323 5.27 -1.68 -1.17
N ARG A 324 5.69 -2.51 -0.21
CA ARG A 324 4.84 -3.64 0.21
C ARG A 324 3.49 -3.14 0.74
N THR A 325 2.47 -3.96 0.59
CA THR A 325 1.11 -3.71 1.06
C THR A 325 0.65 -4.85 1.96
N MET A 326 -0.48 -4.65 2.63
CA MET A 326 -1.13 -5.74 3.36
C MET A 326 -1.61 -6.85 2.41
N GLY A 327 -1.78 -6.54 1.13
CA GLY A 327 -2.07 -7.50 0.07
C GLY A 327 -0.90 -8.45 -0.15
N HIS A 328 0.34 -7.98 -0.21
CA HIS A 328 1.52 -8.86 -0.29
C HIS A 328 1.64 -9.80 0.91
N LEU A 329 1.35 -9.31 2.12
CA LEU A 329 1.28 -10.16 3.30
C LEU A 329 0.18 -11.22 3.16
N ALA A 330 -1.00 -10.83 2.68
CA ALA A 330 -2.10 -11.77 2.44
C ALA A 330 -1.72 -12.83 1.39
N LEU A 331 -1.03 -12.45 0.31
CA LEU A 331 -0.54 -13.39 -0.70
C LEU A 331 0.47 -14.39 -0.11
N ALA A 332 1.37 -13.94 0.75
CA ALA A 332 2.32 -14.82 1.43
C ALA A 332 1.64 -15.83 2.38
N LEU A 333 0.44 -15.52 2.85
CA LEU A 333 -0.37 -16.37 3.73
C LEU A 333 -1.46 -17.16 2.98
N THR A 334 -1.59 -16.94 1.66
CA THR A 334 -2.59 -17.59 0.81
C THR A 334 -2.29 -19.08 0.69
N PRO A 335 -3.31 -19.96 0.86
CA PRO A 335 -3.12 -21.40 0.67
C PRO A 335 -2.85 -21.74 -0.81
N THR A 336 -2.00 -22.73 -1.03
CA THR A 336 -1.69 -23.23 -2.39
C THR A 336 -2.71 -24.22 -2.92
N ILE A 337 -3.52 -24.80 -2.03
CA ILE A 337 -4.62 -25.72 -2.35
C ILE A 337 -5.92 -25.15 -1.82
N ALA A 338 -7.05 -25.61 -2.37
CA ALA A 338 -8.37 -25.20 -1.89
C ALA A 338 -8.56 -25.59 -0.41
N GLU A 339 -8.61 -24.60 0.43
CA GLU A 339 -8.91 -24.68 1.86
C GLU A 339 -10.08 -23.75 2.17
N PRO A 340 -10.77 -23.93 3.32
CA PRO A 340 -11.76 -22.96 3.76
C PRO A 340 -11.17 -21.56 3.79
N GLN A 341 -11.90 -20.60 3.24
CA GLN A 341 -11.49 -19.20 3.21
C GLN A 341 -11.25 -18.70 4.62
N ARG A 342 -10.19 -17.88 4.80
CA ARG A 342 -9.85 -17.24 6.07
C ARG A 342 -9.76 -15.73 5.89
N ILE A 343 -9.79 -15.02 6.97
CA ILE A 343 -9.57 -13.57 7.01
C ILE A 343 -8.33 -13.28 7.85
N MET A 344 -7.39 -12.56 7.27
CA MET A 344 -6.32 -11.89 7.99
C MET A 344 -6.81 -10.52 8.42
N SER A 345 -6.70 -10.20 9.70
CA SER A 345 -7.08 -8.89 10.25
C SER A 345 -6.01 -8.34 11.18
N ILE A 346 -5.93 -7.01 11.25
CA ILE A 346 -5.13 -6.30 12.25
C ILE A 346 -6.09 -5.52 13.13
N SER A 347 -5.99 -5.71 14.44
CA SER A 347 -6.80 -5.03 15.43
C SER A 347 -5.92 -4.41 16.51
N TYR A 348 -6.40 -3.31 17.09
CA TYR A 348 -5.78 -2.64 18.22
C TYR A 348 -6.69 -2.74 19.45
N ALA A 349 -6.10 -3.16 20.57
CA ALA A 349 -6.72 -3.07 21.89
C ALA A 349 -5.76 -2.36 22.86
N ASP A 350 -4.85 -3.09 23.49
CA ASP A 350 -3.69 -2.62 24.25
C ASP A 350 -2.43 -2.54 23.36
N LYS A 351 -2.40 -3.38 22.31
CA LYS A 351 -1.39 -3.43 21.25
C LYS A 351 -2.00 -3.87 19.93
N TYR A 352 -1.27 -3.67 18.83
CA TYR A 352 -1.65 -4.22 17.53
C TYR A 352 -1.44 -5.73 17.51
N ARG A 353 -2.42 -6.46 16.98
CA ARG A 353 -2.34 -7.91 16.79
C ARG A 353 -2.82 -8.28 15.42
N MET A 354 -2.05 -9.11 14.75
CA MET A 354 -2.48 -9.81 13.54
C MET A 354 -3.17 -11.12 13.93
N ARG A 355 -4.30 -11.40 13.31
CA ARG A 355 -5.06 -12.63 13.53
C ARG A 355 -5.52 -13.20 12.20
N ILE A 356 -5.61 -14.52 12.14
CA ILE A 356 -6.20 -15.27 11.03
C ILE A 356 -7.42 -15.98 11.60
N HIS A 357 -8.59 -15.72 11.02
CA HIS A 357 -9.88 -16.28 11.42
C HIS A 357 -10.46 -17.11 10.30
N ASP A 358 -11.24 -18.14 10.65
CA ASP A 358 -12.09 -18.82 9.68
C ASP A 358 -13.25 -17.89 9.28
N THR A 359 -13.63 -17.92 7.98
CA THR A 359 -14.62 -17.00 7.41
C THR A 359 -16.05 -17.25 7.86
N ALA A 360 -16.28 -18.10 8.79
CA ALA A 360 -17.63 -18.53 9.17
C ALA A 360 -18.63 -17.39 9.47
N LYS A 361 -18.21 -16.12 9.57
CA LYS A 361 -19.12 -14.96 9.68
C LYS A 361 -18.49 -13.64 9.20
N ASN A 362 -18.65 -13.31 7.93
CA ASN A 362 -19.01 -11.98 7.37
C ASN A 362 -18.36 -10.70 7.93
N LEU A 363 -17.03 -10.61 8.02
CA LEU A 363 -16.41 -9.29 8.24
C LEU A 363 -16.32 -8.45 6.96
N LEU A 364 -16.28 -9.09 5.79
CA LEU A 364 -16.14 -8.40 4.50
C LEU A 364 -17.48 -8.08 3.83
N ASN A 365 -18.59 -8.69 4.23
CA ASN A 365 -19.93 -8.38 3.70
C ASN A 365 -20.57 -7.11 4.30
N THR A 366 -19.92 -6.41 5.22
CA THR A 366 -20.47 -5.20 5.83
C THR A 366 -20.10 -3.90 5.11
N SER A 367 -19.34 -3.97 4.02
CA SER A 367 -19.10 -2.81 3.16
C SER A 367 -20.05 -2.72 1.95
N ILE A 368 -20.97 -3.65 1.80
CA ILE A 368 -22.08 -3.45 0.87
C ILE A 368 -22.99 -2.42 1.57
N VAL A 369 -22.86 -1.18 1.17
CA VAL A 369 -23.90 -0.18 1.42
C VAL A 369 -25.11 -0.69 0.66
N THR A 370 -26.06 -1.25 1.36
CA THR A 370 -27.42 -1.44 0.83
C THR A 370 -27.92 -0.06 0.40
N PRO A 371 -28.53 0.05 -0.77
CA PRO A 371 -29.02 1.31 -1.31
C PRO A 371 -29.98 2.02 -0.39
#